data_e8cb6273b0603e3d0d799c8dfe5b896d
#
_entry.id   e8cb6273b0603e3d0d799c8dfe5b896d
#
_cell.length_a   1.000
_cell.length_b   1.000
_cell.length_c   1.000
_cell.angle_alpha   90.00
_cell.angle_beta   90.00
_cell.angle_gamma   90.00
#
_symmetry.space_group_name_H-M   'P 1'
#
loop_
_entity.id
_entity.type
_entity.pdbx_description
1 polymer ?
#
loop_
_entity_poly.entity_id
_entity_poly.type
_entity_poly.pdbx_seq_one_letter_code
_entity_poly.pdbx_strand_id
1 'polypeptide(L)'
;MKFFIDTANVEEIKKANDMGIICGVTTNPSLIAKEGRDFKEVIKEITSIVDGAISGEVKATTVTAEDMIKEAREIASIHPNMVVKIPMTVEGLKAVNVLSKEGIKTNVTLIFNATQALFAAKAGATYVSPFLGRLDDIATPGIDLIRTISEIFSMQNIDCEIICASVRNPIHIIDCAKAGADIATVPYKVIEQCLKHPLTDAGIEKFKKDYLAVFGE
;
A
#
# COMPACT_ATOMS: atom_id res chain seq x y z
N MET A 1 3.45 -2.53 12.48
CA MET A 1 3.24 -2.37 11.02
C MET A 1 1.76 -2.17 10.76
N LYS A 2 1.40 -1.14 10.02
CA LYS A 2 0.03 -0.87 9.55
C LYS A 2 -0.28 -1.69 8.30
N PHE A 3 -1.57 -1.89 8.02
CA PHE A 3 -2.00 -2.57 6.78
C PHE A 3 -2.83 -1.63 5.91
N PHE A 4 -2.48 -1.59 4.63
CA PHE A 4 -3.31 -1.04 3.57
C PHE A 4 -3.80 -2.20 2.70
N ILE A 5 -4.89 -1.98 1.97
CA ILE A 5 -5.33 -2.93 0.94
C ILE A 5 -4.91 -2.42 -0.44
N ASP A 6 -4.41 -3.33 -1.29
CA ASP A 6 -3.96 -3.03 -2.66
C ASP A 6 -5.02 -3.47 -3.68
N THR A 7 -6.03 -2.64 -3.85
CA THR A 7 -7.14 -2.87 -4.78
C THR A 7 -7.91 -1.58 -5.08
N ALA A 8 -8.62 -1.54 -6.20
CA ALA A 8 -9.62 -0.53 -6.52
C ALA A 8 -11.05 -1.10 -6.43
N ASN A 9 -11.20 -2.38 -6.09
CA ASN A 9 -12.50 -3.02 -5.95
C ASN A 9 -13.14 -2.64 -4.62
N VAL A 10 -14.25 -1.91 -4.71
CA VAL A 10 -14.95 -1.35 -3.54
C VAL A 10 -15.48 -2.43 -2.60
N GLU A 11 -15.94 -3.56 -3.13
CA GLU A 11 -16.47 -4.65 -2.30
C GLU A 11 -15.35 -5.37 -1.51
N GLU A 12 -14.17 -5.53 -2.10
CA GLU A 12 -13.00 -6.02 -1.37
C GLU A 12 -12.59 -5.07 -0.25
N ILE A 13 -12.62 -3.75 -0.53
CA ILE A 13 -12.29 -2.71 0.45
C ILE A 13 -13.29 -2.73 1.60
N LYS A 14 -14.60 -2.78 1.34
CA LYS A 14 -15.64 -2.89 2.39
C LYS A 14 -15.39 -4.09 3.29
N LYS A 15 -15.20 -5.28 2.70
CA LYS A 15 -14.95 -6.50 3.46
C LYS A 15 -13.70 -6.40 4.34
N ALA A 16 -12.60 -5.84 3.82
CA ALA A 16 -11.38 -5.67 4.60
C ALA A 16 -11.54 -4.61 5.69
N ASN A 17 -12.26 -3.52 5.42
CA ASN A 17 -12.55 -2.47 6.39
C ASN A 17 -13.44 -2.99 7.53
N ASP A 18 -14.46 -3.79 7.23
CA ASP A 18 -15.35 -4.40 8.23
C ASP A 18 -14.59 -5.34 9.20
N MET A 19 -13.49 -5.95 8.76
CA MET A 19 -12.60 -6.71 9.63
C MET A 19 -11.77 -5.83 10.58
N GLY A 20 -11.72 -4.52 10.38
CA GLY A 20 -10.96 -3.57 11.20
C GLY A 20 -9.43 -3.70 11.08
N ILE A 21 -8.93 -4.34 10.03
CA ILE A 21 -7.49 -4.62 9.87
C ILE A 21 -6.77 -3.62 8.98
N ILE A 22 -7.47 -2.85 8.17
CA ILE A 22 -6.87 -1.87 7.26
C ILE A 22 -7.06 -0.44 7.76
N CYS A 23 -6.10 0.42 7.44
CA CYS A 23 -6.15 1.85 7.73
C CYS A 23 -5.74 2.71 6.51
N GLY A 24 -5.84 2.15 5.31
CA GLY A 24 -5.56 2.86 4.06
C GLY A 24 -5.71 1.95 2.84
N VAL A 25 -5.59 2.58 1.68
CA VAL A 25 -5.76 1.92 0.38
C VAL A 25 -4.66 2.38 -0.58
N THR A 26 -4.10 1.45 -1.34
CA THR A 26 -3.31 1.80 -2.51
C THR A 26 -4.03 1.36 -3.77
N THR A 27 -4.06 2.25 -4.74
CA THR A 27 -4.51 1.95 -6.09
C THR A 27 -3.37 2.16 -7.10
N ASN A 28 -3.59 1.78 -8.34
CA ASN A 28 -2.71 2.06 -9.45
C ASN A 28 -3.52 2.04 -10.76
N PRO A 29 -2.96 2.57 -11.89
CA PRO A 29 -3.69 2.62 -13.15
C PRO A 29 -4.24 1.28 -13.62
N SER A 30 -3.52 0.17 -13.37
CA SER A 30 -3.97 -1.17 -13.76
C SER A 30 -5.14 -1.67 -12.92
N LEU A 31 -5.17 -1.36 -11.62
CA LEU A 31 -6.28 -1.72 -10.73
C LEU A 31 -7.54 -0.92 -11.09
N ILE A 32 -7.39 0.39 -11.29
CA ILE A 32 -8.50 1.25 -11.73
C ILE A 32 -9.07 0.79 -13.09
N ALA A 33 -8.19 0.47 -14.05
CA ALA A 33 -8.63 0.00 -15.36
C ALA A 33 -9.45 -1.30 -15.30
N LYS A 34 -9.16 -2.19 -14.35
CA LYS A 34 -9.93 -3.43 -14.16
C LYS A 34 -11.36 -3.19 -13.70
N GLU A 35 -11.60 -2.11 -12.95
CA GLU A 35 -12.96 -1.77 -12.50
C GLU A 35 -13.83 -1.22 -13.63
N GLY A 36 -13.24 -0.72 -14.73
CA GLY A 36 -13.98 -0.17 -15.88
C GLY A 36 -14.83 1.06 -15.55
N ARG A 37 -14.52 1.76 -14.45
CA ARG A 37 -15.24 2.91 -13.91
C ARG A 37 -14.38 4.18 -13.95
N ASP A 38 -15.03 5.33 -13.83
CA ASP A 38 -14.32 6.60 -13.71
C ASP A 38 -13.45 6.66 -12.44
N PHE A 39 -12.22 7.14 -12.59
CA PHE A 39 -11.25 7.21 -11.49
C PHE A 39 -11.78 8.04 -10.31
N LYS A 40 -12.35 9.22 -10.59
CA LYS A 40 -12.82 10.13 -9.52
C LYS A 40 -14.02 9.55 -8.77
N GLU A 41 -14.90 8.84 -9.46
CA GLU A 41 -16.04 8.15 -8.83
C GLU A 41 -15.58 7.04 -7.91
N VAL A 42 -14.67 6.17 -8.37
CA VAL A 42 -14.11 5.08 -7.56
C VAL A 42 -13.40 5.63 -6.33
N ILE A 43 -12.54 6.64 -6.49
CA ILE A 43 -11.82 7.25 -5.36
C ILE A 43 -12.78 7.87 -4.35
N LYS A 44 -13.81 8.60 -4.77
CA LYS A 44 -14.82 9.17 -3.86
C LYS A 44 -15.55 8.09 -3.06
N GLU A 45 -15.87 6.97 -3.69
CA GLU A 45 -16.51 5.85 -2.98
C GLU A 45 -15.54 5.24 -1.97
N ILE A 46 -14.27 5.02 -2.33
CA ILE A 46 -13.24 4.51 -1.42
C ILE A 46 -13.05 5.45 -0.22
N THR A 47 -13.00 6.79 -0.45
CA THR A 47 -12.84 7.77 0.64
C THR A 47 -14.02 7.82 1.60
N SER A 48 -15.20 7.37 1.18
CA SER A 48 -16.36 7.25 2.07
C SER A 48 -16.35 6.00 2.96
N ILE A 49 -15.50 5.02 2.64
CA ILE A 49 -15.42 3.73 3.35
C ILE A 49 -14.24 3.71 4.33
N VAL A 50 -13.07 4.17 3.87
CA VAL A 50 -11.81 4.08 4.64
C VAL A 50 -11.40 5.47 5.12
N ASP A 51 -11.36 5.63 6.45
CA ASP A 51 -10.80 6.83 7.07
C ASP A 51 -9.29 6.66 7.26
N GLY A 52 -8.53 6.96 6.20
CA GLY A 52 -7.08 6.82 6.18
C GLY A 52 -6.47 7.22 4.85
N ALA A 53 -5.17 7.04 4.71
CA ALA A 53 -4.44 7.41 3.50
C ALA A 53 -4.90 6.59 2.28
N ILE A 54 -5.25 7.27 1.18
CA ILE A 54 -5.68 6.65 -0.06
C ILE A 54 -4.77 7.11 -1.19
N SER A 55 -3.95 6.19 -1.70
CA SER A 55 -3.01 6.47 -2.78
C SER A 55 -3.70 6.37 -4.14
N GLY A 56 -3.84 7.52 -4.81
CA GLY A 56 -4.25 7.64 -6.22
C GLY A 56 -3.06 8.00 -7.10
N GLU A 57 -2.79 7.20 -8.13
CA GLU A 57 -1.62 7.38 -8.99
C GLU A 57 -1.94 8.28 -10.19
N VAL A 58 -0.97 9.12 -10.59
CA VAL A 58 -1.02 9.86 -11.84
C VAL A 58 -1.11 8.87 -13.02
N LYS A 59 -1.69 9.31 -14.13
CA LYS A 59 -1.85 8.45 -15.31
C LYS A 59 -0.51 7.96 -15.83
N ALA A 60 -0.47 6.74 -16.33
CA ALA A 60 0.75 6.17 -16.92
C ALA A 60 1.29 6.95 -18.14
N THR A 61 0.46 7.77 -18.76
CA THR A 61 0.82 8.65 -19.89
C THR A 61 1.33 10.02 -19.48
N THR A 62 1.22 10.38 -18.19
CA THR A 62 1.69 11.65 -17.64
C THR A 62 3.18 11.52 -17.30
N VAL A 63 4.06 12.06 -18.13
CA VAL A 63 5.50 11.80 -18.07
C VAL A 63 6.36 13.01 -17.70
N THR A 64 5.86 14.26 -17.81
CA THR A 64 6.59 15.47 -17.43
C THR A 64 6.29 15.87 -15.98
N ALA A 65 7.23 16.54 -15.33
CA ALA A 65 7.02 17.06 -13.97
C ALA A 65 5.84 18.03 -13.90
N GLU A 66 5.72 18.92 -14.89
CA GLU A 66 4.65 19.91 -14.95
C GLU A 66 3.27 19.27 -15.02
N ASP A 67 3.10 18.29 -15.91
CA ASP A 67 1.84 17.56 -16.06
C ASP A 67 1.53 16.73 -14.81
N MET A 68 2.54 16.07 -14.20
CA MET A 68 2.39 15.34 -12.95
C MET A 68 1.94 16.25 -11.81
N ILE A 69 2.51 17.44 -11.67
CA ILE A 69 2.12 18.43 -10.66
C ILE A 69 0.68 18.87 -10.85
N LYS A 70 0.29 19.18 -12.10
CA LYS A 70 -1.08 19.58 -12.41
C LYS A 70 -2.07 18.49 -12.05
N GLU A 71 -1.83 17.26 -12.49
CA GLU A 71 -2.68 16.11 -12.20
C GLU A 71 -2.70 15.78 -10.70
N ALA A 72 -1.56 15.88 -10.03
CA ALA A 72 -1.43 15.64 -8.59
C ALA A 72 -2.31 16.59 -7.76
N ARG A 73 -2.37 17.87 -8.11
CA ARG A 73 -3.24 18.85 -7.45
C ARG A 73 -4.72 18.51 -7.64
N GLU A 74 -5.11 18.02 -8.82
CA GLU A 74 -6.47 17.54 -9.08
C GLU A 74 -6.81 16.32 -8.22
N ILE A 75 -5.90 15.33 -8.15
CA ILE A 75 -6.07 14.13 -7.32
C ILE A 75 -6.16 14.51 -5.83
N ALA A 76 -5.24 15.34 -5.34
CA ALA A 76 -5.22 15.78 -3.94
C ALA A 76 -6.50 16.55 -3.54
N SER A 77 -7.12 17.26 -4.48
CA SER A 77 -8.35 18.03 -4.24
C SER A 77 -9.61 17.17 -4.05
N ILE A 78 -9.56 15.87 -4.36
CA ILE A 78 -10.73 14.98 -4.25
C ILE A 78 -11.14 14.78 -2.79
N HIS A 79 -10.16 14.58 -1.88
CA HIS A 79 -10.41 14.37 -0.46
C HIS A 79 -9.15 14.66 0.38
N PRO A 80 -9.25 15.11 1.64
CA PRO A 80 -8.09 15.37 2.51
C PRO A 80 -7.18 14.16 2.76
N ASN A 81 -7.71 12.95 2.68
CA ASN A 81 -6.97 11.70 2.87
C ASN A 81 -6.19 11.25 1.62
N MET A 82 -6.27 12.00 0.51
CA MET A 82 -5.56 11.64 -0.71
C MET A 82 -4.05 11.76 -0.54
N VAL A 83 -3.37 10.76 -1.07
CA VAL A 83 -1.93 10.70 -1.26
C VAL A 83 -1.66 10.48 -2.73
N VAL A 84 -0.92 11.39 -3.35
CA VAL A 84 -0.65 11.28 -4.79
C VAL A 84 0.50 10.33 -5.03
N LYS A 85 0.24 9.28 -5.78
CA LYS A 85 1.23 8.26 -6.11
C LYS A 85 1.95 8.64 -7.41
N ILE A 86 3.28 8.68 -7.35
CA ILE A 86 4.15 9.21 -8.42
C ILE A 86 5.26 8.20 -8.72
N PRO A 87 5.52 7.87 -10.00
CA PRO A 87 6.57 6.92 -10.36
C PRO A 87 7.98 7.46 -10.09
N MET A 88 8.89 6.58 -9.70
CA MET A 88 10.30 6.89 -9.42
C MET A 88 11.06 7.19 -10.70
N THR A 89 10.98 8.43 -11.15
CA THR A 89 11.68 8.99 -12.32
C THR A 89 12.29 10.34 -11.98
N VAL A 90 13.15 10.87 -12.83
CA VAL A 90 13.69 12.24 -12.67
C VAL A 90 12.54 13.27 -12.62
N GLU A 91 11.59 13.16 -13.53
CA GLU A 91 10.42 14.06 -13.57
C GLU A 91 9.51 13.86 -12.36
N GLY A 92 9.33 12.61 -11.92
CA GLY A 92 8.60 12.30 -10.71
C GLY A 92 9.21 12.94 -9.46
N LEU A 93 10.54 12.88 -9.29
CA LEU A 93 11.23 13.52 -8.17
C LEU A 93 11.11 15.05 -8.19
N LYS A 94 11.17 15.66 -9.38
CA LYS A 94 10.91 17.10 -9.52
C LYS A 94 9.48 17.45 -9.08
N ALA A 95 8.50 16.65 -9.49
CA ALA A 95 7.11 16.84 -9.09
C ALA A 95 6.94 16.70 -7.57
N VAL A 96 7.49 15.63 -6.96
CA VAL A 96 7.47 15.41 -5.51
C VAL A 96 8.05 16.59 -4.75
N ASN A 97 9.19 17.15 -5.19
CA ASN A 97 9.82 18.30 -4.53
C ASN A 97 8.93 19.56 -4.55
N VAL A 98 8.14 19.76 -5.58
CA VAL A 98 7.18 20.88 -5.64
C VAL A 98 5.99 20.60 -4.74
N LEU A 99 5.38 19.40 -4.87
CA LEU A 99 4.16 19.00 -4.15
C LEU A 99 4.37 18.98 -2.63
N SER A 100 5.53 18.52 -2.17
CA SER A 100 5.86 18.50 -0.74
C SER A 100 5.88 19.90 -0.12
N LYS A 101 6.37 20.92 -0.86
CA LYS A 101 6.34 22.32 -0.40
C LYS A 101 4.94 22.92 -0.38
N GLU A 102 4.02 22.34 -1.14
CA GLU A 102 2.60 22.69 -1.13
C GLU A 102 1.81 21.94 -0.07
N GLY A 103 2.45 21.07 0.71
CA GLY A 103 1.80 20.24 1.73
C GLY A 103 1.00 19.07 1.16
N ILE A 104 1.16 18.75 -0.13
CA ILE A 104 0.51 17.60 -0.77
C ILE A 104 1.32 16.35 -0.48
N LYS A 105 0.68 15.38 0.18
CA LYS A 105 1.28 14.08 0.49
C LYS A 105 1.53 13.27 -0.78
N THR A 106 2.72 12.68 -0.88
CA THR A 106 3.09 11.85 -2.03
C THR A 106 3.57 10.47 -1.62
N ASN A 107 3.32 9.48 -2.48
CA ASN A 107 3.80 8.11 -2.38
C ASN A 107 4.64 7.80 -3.63
N VAL A 108 5.97 7.75 -3.49
CA VAL A 108 6.83 7.43 -4.63
C VAL A 108 6.86 5.93 -4.84
N THR A 109 6.43 5.51 -6.03
CA THR A 109 6.23 4.10 -6.39
C THR A 109 7.26 3.61 -7.40
N LEU A 110 7.28 2.28 -7.64
CA LEU A 110 8.23 1.60 -8.52
C LEU A 110 9.68 1.76 -8.03
N ILE A 111 9.88 1.56 -6.74
CA ILE A 111 11.19 1.57 -6.11
C ILE A 111 11.72 0.14 -6.05
N PHE A 112 12.95 -0.05 -6.56
CA PHE A 112 13.63 -1.35 -6.66
C PHE A 112 15.05 -1.36 -6.07
N ASN A 113 15.52 -0.24 -5.52
CA ASN A 113 16.76 -0.17 -4.75
C ASN A 113 16.71 0.92 -3.68
N ALA A 114 17.58 0.83 -2.68
CA ALA A 114 17.60 1.73 -1.54
C ALA A 114 17.98 3.19 -1.90
N THR A 115 18.79 3.39 -2.95
CA THR A 115 19.17 4.74 -3.41
C THR A 115 17.94 5.47 -3.96
N GLN A 116 17.05 4.78 -4.67
CA GLN A 116 15.78 5.35 -5.13
C GLN A 116 14.91 5.80 -3.96
N ALA A 117 14.81 4.98 -2.90
CA ALA A 117 14.06 5.33 -1.70
C ALA A 117 14.65 6.57 -1.00
N LEU A 118 15.97 6.64 -0.87
CA LEU A 118 16.67 7.79 -0.30
C LEU A 118 16.40 9.08 -1.09
N PHE A 119 16.48 9.02 -2.42
CA PHE A 119 16.22 10.19 -3.26
C PHE A 119 14.77 10.64 -3.19
N ALA A 120 13.82 9.69 -3.14
CA ALA A 120 12.42 9.99 -2.96
C ALA A 120 12.15 10.68 -1.62
N ALA A 121 12.69 10.16 -0.52
CA ALA A 121 12.57 10.76 0.79
C ALA A 121 13.20 12.17 0.84
N LYS A 122 14.37 12.37 0.23
CA LYS A 122 15.04 13.69 0.14
C LYS A 122 14.28 14.68 -0.73
N ALA A 123 13.55 14.22 -1.74
CA ALA A 123 12.65 15.07 -2.52
C ALA A 123 11.40 15.50 -1.74
N GLY A 124 11.12 14.91 -0.57
CA GLY A 124 10.00 15.23 0.29
C GLY A 124 8.82 14.28 0.20
N ALA A 125 9.03 13.05 -0.28
CA ALA A 125 8.01 12.02 -0.28
C ALA A 125 7.53 11.71 1.15
N THR A 126 6.20 11.61 1.34
CA THR A 126 5.61 11.15 2.60
C THR A 126 5.75 9.64 2.75
N TYR A 127 5.63 8.93 1.63
CA TYR A 127 5.74 7.48 1.54
C TYR A 127 6.66 7.07 0.38
N VAL A 128 7.32 5.92 0.56
CA VAL A 128 8.01 5.19 -0.50
C VAL A 128 7.43 3.79 -0.63
N SER A 129 7.20 3.34 -1.86
CA SER A 129 6.65 2.01 -2.15
C SER A 129 7.68 1.12 -2.85
N PRO A 130 8.58 0.43 -2.11
CA PRO A 130 9.45 -0.59 -2.67
C PRO A 130 8.67 -1.86 -3.02
N PHE A 131 8.99 -2.47 -4.17
CA PHE A 131 8.28 -3.60 -4.76
C PHE A 131 9.01 -4.91 -4.50
N LEU A 132 8.77 -5.55 -3.34
CA LEU A 132 9.47 -6.79 -3.01
C LEU A 132 9.09 -7.96 -3.93
N GLY A 133 7.81 -8.20 -4.20
CA GLY A 133 7.40 -9.36 -4.98
C GLY A 133 7.87 -9.35 -6.44
N ARG A 134 8.06 -8.17 -7.04
CA ARG A 134 8.66 -8.08 -8.39
C ARG A 134 10.15 -8.39 -8.40
N LEU A 135 10.86 -8.14 -7.32
CA LEU A 135 12.25 -8.59 -7.18
C LEU A 135 12.33 -10.10 -7.05
N ASP A 136 11.43 -10.71 -6.27
CA ASP A 136 11.34 -12.16 -6.16
C ASP A 136 11.04 -12.82 -7.52
N ASP A 137 10.21 -12.19 -8.36
CA ASP A 137 9.90 -12.67 -9.73
C ASP A 137 11.17 -12.82 -10.60
N ILE A 138 12.26 -12.11 -10.27
CA ILE A 138 13.58 -12.18 -10.95
C ILE A 138 14.66 -12.82 -10.08
N ALA A 139 14.25 -13.63 -9.12
CA ALA A 139 15.14 -14.36 -8.21
C ALA A 139 16.09 -13.46 -7.37
N THR A 140 15.66 -12.25 -7.06
CA THR A 140 16.33 -11.32 -6.14
C THR A 140 15.47 -11.21 -4.87
N PRO A 141 16.02 -11.55 -3.67
CA PRO A 141 15.24 -11.49 -2.43
C PRO A 141 14.72 -10.07 -2.15
N GLY A 142 13.43 -9.83 -2.42
CA GLY A 142 12.83 -8.50 -2.31
C GLY A 142 12.77 -7.98 -0.88
N ILE A 143 12.75 -8.88 0.11
CA ILE A 143 12.76 -8.51 1.51
C ILE A 143 14.06 -7.82 1.96
N ASP A 144 15.19 -8.13 1.31
CA ASP A 144 16.47 -7.48 1.62
C ASP A 144 16.47 -6.00 1.25
N LEU A 145 15.72 -5.62 0.20
CA LEU A 145 15.48 -4.21 -0.12
C LEU A 145 14.73 -3.50 1.01
N ILE A 146 13.65 -4.11 1.52
CA ILE A 146 12.85 -3.54 2.62
C ILE A 146 13.72 -3.34 3.86
N ARG A 147 14.46 -4.36 4.25
CA ARG A 147 15.36 -4.31 5.41
C ARG A 147 16.39 -3.19 5.26
N THR A 148 17.06 -3.12 4.11
CA THR A 148 18.06 -2.09 3.82
C THR A 148 17.48 -0.68 3.90
N ILE A 149 16.29 -0.44 3.32
CA ILE A 149 15.64 0.88 3.40
C ILE A 149 15.28 1.22 4.85
N SER A 150 14.69 0.29 5.58
CA SER A 150 14.29 0.49 6.98
C SER A 150 15.50 0.81 7.87
N GLU A 151 16.58 0.07 7.74
CA GLU A 151 17.84 0.33 8.46
C GLU A 151 18.40 1.73 8.15
N ILE A 152 18.45 2.11 6.88
CA ILE A 152 18.94 3.43 6.46
C ILE A 152 18.04 4.55 7.00
N PHE A 153 16.73 4.42 6.85
CA PHE A 153 15.79 5.45 7.31
C PHE A 153 15.87 5.65 8.82
N SER A 154 15.97 4.55 9.56
CA SER A 154 16.17 4.58 11.02
C SER A 154 17.50 5.25 11.41
N MET A 155 18.63 4.84 10.81
CA MET A 155 19.95 5.42 11.12
C MET A 155 20.06 6.89 10.76
N GLN A 156 19.37 7.33 9.72
CA GLN A 156 19.43 8.71 9.22
C GLN A 156 18.30 9.59 9.76
N ASN A 157 17.42 9.06 10.63
CA ASN A 157 16.23 9.74 11.16
C ASN A 157 15.38 10.36 10.03
N ILE A 158 15.11 9.56 8.99
CA ILE A 158 14.29 9.97 7.85
C ILE A 158 12.82 9.71 8.20
N ASP A 159 12.02 10.78 8.24
CA ASP A 159 10.58 10.73 8.47
C ASP A 159 9.83 10.51 7.13
N CYS A 160 9.96 9.31 6.59
CA CYS A 160 9.28 8.87 5.37
C CYS A 160 8.88 7.41 5.58
N GLU A 161 7.59 7.11 5.53
CA GLU A 161 7.09 5.77 5.81
C GLU A 161 7.28 4.82 4.61
N ILE A 162 7.64 3.57 4.91
CA ILE A 162 7.85 2.50 3.93
C ILE A 162 6.56 1.71 3.75
N ILE A 163 5.98 1.76 2.55
CA ILE A 163 4.84 0.93 2.14
C ILE A 163 5.37 -0.25 1.33
N CYS A 164 5.47 -1.43 1.91
CA CYS A 164 5.81 -2.64 1.18
C CYS A 164 4.75 -2.95 0.12
N ALA A 165 5.14 -2.88 -1.14
CA ALA A 165 4.26 -3.11 -2.28
C ALA A 165 4.59 -4.42 -3.02
N SER A 166 3.64 -4.89 -3.85
CA SER A 166 3.78 -6.17 -4.55
C SER A 166 3.86 -7.37 -3.61
N VAL A 167 3.15 -7.33 -2.49
CA VAL A 167 2.99 -8.45 -1.56
C VAL A 167 2.23 -9.58 -2.26
N ARG A 168 2.75 -10.82 -2.19
CA ARG A 168 2.24 -11.96 -2.95
C ARG A 168 1.65 -13.08 -2.10
N ASN A 169 2.03 -13.18 -0.83
CA ASN A 169 1.69 -14.30 0.04
C ASN A 169 1.82 -13.92 1.53
N PRO A 170 1.32 -14.75 2.47
CA PRO A 170 1.40 -14.49 3.91
C PRO A 170 2.83 -14.41 4.47
N ILE A 171 3.81 -15.08 3.85
CA ILE A 171 5.21 -15.04 4.31
C ILE A 171 5.78 -13.63 4.11
N HIS A 172 5.48 -12.97 2.98
CA HIS A 172 5.90 -11.59 2.74
C HIS A 172 5.42 -10.64 3.85
N ILE A 173 4.22 -10.84 4.39
CA ILE A 173 3.68 -9.98 5.47
C ILE A 173 4.52 -10.12 6.74
N ILE A 174 4.85 -11.37 7.12
CA ILE A 174 5.69 -11.66 8.29
C ILE A 174 7.08 -11.06 8.10
N ASP A 175 7.66 -11.25 6.92
CA ASP A 175 9.00 -10.79 6.62
C ASP A 175 9.08 -9.26 6.56
N CYS A 176 8.09 -8.58 5.98
CA CYS A 176 7.97 -7.12 6.01
C CYS A 176 7.89 -6.59 7.45
N ALA A 177 7.10 -7.23 8.31
CA ALA A 177 6.99 -6.84 9.70
C ALA A 177 8.31 -6.98 10.45
N LYS A 178 9.05 -8.08 10.22
CA LYS A 178 10.39 -8.32 10.79
C LYS A 178 11.46 -7.40 10.22
N ALA A 179 11.32 -6.96 8.99
CA ALA A 179 12.25 -6.04 8.33
C ALA A 179 12.07 -4.57 8.76
N GLY A 180 11.07 -4.27 9.60
CA GLY A 180 10.84 -2.91 10.10
C GLY A 180 10.05 -2.02 9.15
N ALA A 181 9.26 -2.59 8.25
CA ALA A 181 8.36 -1.83 7.40
C ALA A 181 7.28 -1.12 8.22
N ASP A 182 6.90 0.11 7.83
CA ASP A 182 5.83 0.86 8.49
C ASP A 182 4.45 0.33 8.08
N ILE A 183 4.29 0.00 6.80
CA ILE A 183 3.03 -0.40 6.17
C ILE A 183 3.30 -1.56 5.20
N ALA A 184 2.38 -2.52 5.15
CA ALA A 184 2.27 -3.45 4.04
C ALA A 184 0.95 -3.21 3.30
N THR A 185 1.01 -3.02 1.97
CA THR A 185 -0.20 -2.96 1.15
C THR A 185 -0.45 -4.32 0.52
N VAL A 186 -1.59 -4.91 0.86
CA VAL A 186 -1.85 -6.34 0.69
C VAL A 186 -3.06 -6.56 -0.21
N PRO A 187 -2.96 -7.35 -1.29
CA PRO A 187 -4.12 -7.74 -2.09
C PRO A 187 -5.15 -8.51 -1.24
N TYR A 188 -6.46 -8.31 -1.49
CA TYR A 188 -7.54 -8.95 -0.73
C TYR A 188 -7.40 -10.48 -0.64
N LYS A 189 -7.04 -11.13 -1.76
CA LYS A 189 -6.79 -12.57 -1.81
C LYS A 189 -5.70 -13.03 -0.81
N VAL A 190 -4.67 -12.22 -0.60
CA VAL A 190 -3.61 -12.54 0.35
C VAL A 190 -4.10 -12.35 1.78
N ILE A 191 -4.94 -11.33 2.05
CA ILE A 191 -5.62 -11.18 3.34
C ILE A 191 -6.43 -12.42 3.67
N GLU A 192 -7.25 -12.92 2.72
CA GLU A 192 -8.01 -14.16 2.92
C GLU A 192 -7.13 -15.38 3.21
N GLN A 193 -5.97 -15.48 2.53
CA GLN A 193 -5.01 -16.56 2.79
C GLN A 193 -4.46 -16.54 4.22
N CYS A 194 -4.21 -15.33 4.77
CA CYS A 194 -3.69 -15.16 6.13
C CYS A 194 -4.68 -15.66 7.21
N LEU A 195 -5.97 -15.63 6.92
CA LEU A 195 -7.02 -16.01 7.85
C LEU A 195 -7.31 -17.51 7.85
N LYS A 196 -6.88 -18.25 6.85
CA LYS A 196 -7.13 -19.69 6.70
C LYS A 196 -6.03 -20.51 7.35
N HIS A 197 -6.41 -21.32 8.37
CA HIS A 197 -5.47 -22.24 8.99
C HIS A 197 -6.20 -23.53 9.42
N PRO A 198 -5.74 -24.74 9.01
CA PRO A 198 -6.42 -25.99 9.31
C PRO A 198 -6.61 -26.25 10.82
N LEU A 199 -5.65 -25.82 11.65
CA LEU A 199 -5.77 -25.98 13.11
C LEU A 199 -6.79 -25.03 13.74
N THR A 200 -7.04 -23.87 13.15
CA THR A 200 -8.12 -22.98 13.58
C THR A 200 -9.48 -23.63 13.33
N ASP A 201 -9.68 -24.16 12.13
CA ASP A 201 -10.92 -24.81 11.74
C ASP A 201 -11.16 -26.05 12.63
N ALA A 202 -10.15 -26.92 12.79
CA ALA A 202 -10.23 -28.08 13.66
C ALA A 202 -10.47 -27.72 15.14
N GLY A 203 -9.87 -26.62 15.61
CA GLY A 203 -10.06 -26.11 16.97
C GLY A 203 -11.48 -25.63 17.21
N ILE A 204 -12.06 -24.87 16.27
CA ILE A 204 -13.45 -24.40 16.33
C ILE A 204 -14.41 -25.58 16.39
N GLU A 205 -14.26 -26.58 15.51
CA GLU A 205 -15.11 -27.75 15.49
C GLU A 205 -15.02 -28.59 16.79
N LYS A 206 -13.80 -28.72 17.33
CA LYS A 206 -13.61 -29.39 18.63
C LYS A 206 -14.32 -28.64 19.74
N PHE A 207 -14.13 -27.32 19.86
CA PHE A 207 -14.78 -26.52 20.91
C PHE A 207 -16.29 -26.58 20.81
N LYS A 208 -16.84 -26.49 19.59
CA LYS A 208 -18.28 -26.68 19.36
C LYS A 208 -18.78 -28.05 19.85
N LYS A 209 -18.07 -29.12 19.48
CA LYS A 209 -18.44 -30.49 19.92
C LYS A 209 -18.40 -30.63 21.43
N ASP A 210 -17.34 -30.14 22.08
CA ASP A 210 -17.17 -30.22 23.53
C ASP A 210 -18.29 -29.45 24.27
N TYR A 211 -18.62 -28.23 23.75
CA TYR A 211 -19.71 -27.41 24.29
C TYR A 211 -21.08 -28.10 24.20
N LEU A 212 -21.42 -28.59 23.02
CA LEU A 212 -22.70 -29.27 22.80
C LEU A 212 -22.85 -30.56 23.64
N ALA A 213 -21.75 -31.26 23.92
CA ALA A 213 -21.76 -32.47 24.74
C ALA A 213 -22.15 -32.20 26.21
N VAL A 214 -21.92 -30.98 26.72
CA VAL A 214 -22.20 -30.60 28.13
C VAL A 214 -23.49 -29.80 28.26
N PHE A 215 -23.74 -28.87 27.35
CA PHE A 215 -24.80 -27.86 27.51
C PHE A 215 -26.01 -28.08 26.59
N GLY A 216 -25.87 -28.94 25.57
CA GLY A 216 -26.87 -28.99 24.49
C GLY A 216 -26.93 -27.70 23.69
N GLU A 217 -28.02 -27.46 22.97
CA GLU A 217 -28.24 -26.17 22.33
C GLU A 217 -28.63 -25.10 23.33
#